data_682468717f9dc160fb1adc0c4184c92e
#
_entry.id   682468717f9dc160fb1adc0c4184c92e
#
_cell.length_a   1.000
_cell.length_b   1.000
_cell.length_c   1.000
_cell.angle_alpha   90.00
_cell.angle_beta   90.00
_cell.angle_gamma   90.00
#
_symmetry.space_group_name_H-M   'P 1'
#
loop_
_entity.id
_entity.type
_entity.pdbx_description
1 polymer ?
#
loop_
_entity_poly.entity_id
_entity_poly.type
_entity_poly.pdbx_seq_one_letter_code
_entity_poly.pdbx_strand_id
1 'polypeptide(L)'
;MLNNVPDWGKSAVWYQIFPERFRNGDPSNDPTRETLEMHFPNVGGWRVTPWTGDYFVREEWEKAIGDSFYENGVFHRRYGGDLQGVIDKLDYLQNLGVTAIKLNPVFYGRSQHKYDGNSFHHIDPNFGPDPEGDLEIIRHGGETDDPATWKWTAADKLFLELIRKAHDRGIKVVIDGVFNHAGRDFFAFRDIRINGASSPYADWFTVQSFDDPETRRNELRVTGWAGFFTLPEFRNNADGSDLHPGPKQYIFHATKRWMDPDGDGDPGDGIDGWRLDVSEEVPDKFWREWNALVFQINPQAITIPEVWTNAADYLKRTGFSAAMNYYAFAMPVKAFLIDNSIKPSAFGALLNERRDQFSDDVQLALWNLTDSHDTDRLSQMIINRNPAGQYKNVEKFDYDEPGNSARSNSGYQVRAPAEEERAIQRLITLFQLTYVGAPMFYYGVEAGIWGGDDPDCRKPMPWPDLQMEMEKTDPIGRAREGDDPNFDQEVHGFYRRAIALHADHAAFKTPEFSVLVAEDEKNVLVYSRGAGDDLRVVALNRSNREQTVPLTEGQGEILFSTGSEKGAVLRADEGSARLLTLPPLTGVVLR
;
A
#
# COMPACT_ATOMS: atom_id res chain seq x y z
N MET A 1 -15.78 22.05 3.94
CA MET A 1 -16.47 20.95 4.61
C MET A 1 -15.51 20.36 5.63
N LEU A 2 -15.97 19.92 6.79
CA LEU A 2 -15.12 19.13 7.69
C LEU A 2 -14.87 17.77 7.04
N ASN A 3 -13.64 17.27 7.11
CA ASN A 3 -13.31 15.94 6.64
C ASN A 3 -14.11 14.91 7.46
N ASN A 4 -14.77 13.97 6.81
CA ASN A 4 -15.48 12.89 7.49
C ASN A 4 -14.48 11.78 7.84
N VAL A 5 -14.16 11.63 9.11
CA VAL A 5 -13.25 10.61 9.62
C VAL A 5 -14.02 9.69 10.56
N PRO A 6 -14.29 8.44 10.16
CA PRO A 6 -15.02 7.50 11.02
C PRO A 6 -14.15 7.08 12.23
N ASP A 7 -14.78 6.83 13.38
CA ASP A 7 -14.04 6.48 14.60
C ASP A 7 -13.22 5.19 14.44
N TRP A 8 -13.71 4.20 13.70
CA TRP A 8 -12.97 2.97 13.46
C TRP A 8 -11.68 3.18 12.65
N GLY A 9 -11.63 4.22 11.80
CA GLY A 9 -10.47 4.56 10.98
C GLY A 9 -9.35 5.25 11.76
N LYS A 10 -9.68 5.83 12.94
CA LYS A 10 -8.72 6.49 13.80
C LYS A 10 -7.85 5.45 14.50
N SER A 11 -6.56 5.48 14.22
CA SER A 11 -5.58 4.53 14.79
C SER A 11 -5.86 3.05 14.48
N ALA A 12 -6.58 2.75 13.39
CA ALA A 12 -6.74 1.41 12.89
C ALA A 12 -5.40 0.81 12.47
N VAL A 13 -5.23 -0.49 12.66
CA VAL A 13 -4.06 -1.23 12.17
C VAL A 13 -4.36 -1.75 10.77
N TRP A 14 -3.75 -1.12 9.78
CA TRP A 14 -3.95 -1.40 8.37
C TRP A 14 -2.97 -2.43 7.83
N TYR A 15 -3.45 -3.25 6.91
CA TYR A 15 -2.62 -4.20 6.18
C TYR A 15 -2.91 -4.11 4.68
N GLN A 16 -1.90 -3.72 3.90
CA GLN A 16 -2.01 -3.62 2.44
C GLN A 16 -1.73 -4.98 1.81
N ILE A 17 -2.66 -5.46 0.99
CA ILE A 17 -2.58 -6.72 0.28
C ILE A 17 -2.46 -6.46 -1.23
N PHE A 18 -1.47 -7.10 -1.85
CA PHE A 18 -1.36 -7.25 -3.30
C PHE A 18 -1.90 -8.65 -3.66
N PRO A 19 -3.18 -8.78 -4.10
CA PRO A 19 -3.86 -10.09 -4.14
C PRO A 19 -3.09 -11.14 -4.94
N GLU A 20 -2.60 -10.78 -6.12
CA GLU A 20 -1.85 -11.67 -7.04
C GLU A 20 -0.56 -12.25 -6.43
N ARG A 21 -0.05 -11.67 -5.33
CA ARG A 21 1.19 -12.08 -4.63
C ARG A 21 0.93 -12.53 -3.19
N PHE A 22 -0.31 -12.53 -2.74
CA PHE A 22 -0.62 -12.82 -1.34
C PHE A 22 -0.79 -14.32 -1.08
N ARG A 23 -1.73 -14.98 -1.76
CA ARG A 23 -1.94 -16.43 -1.69
C ARG A 23 -2.73 -16.90 -2.89
N ASN A 24 -2.29 -17.99 -3.53
CA ASN A 24 -3.10 -18.75 -4.46
C ASN A 24 -3.98 -19.71 -3.66
N GLY A 25 -5.28 -19.44 -3.61
CA GLY A 25 -6.29 -20.24 -2.89
C GLY A 25 -7.00 -21.23 -3.79
N ASP A 26 -7.09 -20.95 -5.09
CA ASP A 26 -7.72 -21.80 -6.09
C ASP A 26 -6.89 -21.87 -7.40
N PRO A 27 -5.99 -22.84 -7.53
CA PRO A 27 -5.20 -22.97 -8.76
C PRO A 27 -6.01 -23.23 -10.04
N SER A 28 -7.31 -23.49 -9.95
CA SER A 28 -8.16 -23.67 -11.13
C SER A 28 -8.50 -22.35 -11.82
N ASN A 29 -8.34 -21.22 -11.14
CA ASN A 29 -8.57 -19.87 -11.68
C ASN A 29 -7.28 -19.18 -12.16
N ASP A 30 -6.15 -19.88 -12.12
CA ASP A 30 -4.85 -19.34 -12.49
C ASP A 30 -4.89 -18.62 -13.85
N PRO A 31 -4.22 -17.45 -13.97
CA PRO A 31 -4.12 -16.74 -15.25
C PRO A 31 -3.58 -17.60 -16.36
N THR A 32 -4.11 -17.42 -17.55
CA THR A 32 -3.62 -18.03 -18.78
C THR A 32 -2.92 -16.99 -19.66
N ARG A 33 -2.21 -17.44 -20.69
CA ARG A 33 -1.57 -16.52 -21.64
C ARG A 33 -2.57 -15.55 -22.28
N GLU A 34 -3.78 -15.97 -22.51
CA GLU A 34 -4.87 -15.21 -23.13
C GLU A 34 -5.39 -14.10 -22.22
N THR A 35 -5.17 -14.20 -20.90
CA THR A 35 -5.58 -13.19 -19.92
C THR A 35 -4.51 -12.14 -19.65
N LEU A 36 -3.29 -12.29 -20.21
CA LEU A 36 -2.22 -11.30 -20.12
C LEU A 36 -2.49 -10.04 -20.95
N GLU A 37 -1.66 -9.05 -20.77
CA GLU A 37 -1.68 -7.79 -21.52
C GLU A 37 -1.65 -8.06 -23.04
N MET A 38 -2.45 -7.29 -23.77
CA MET A 38 -2.58 -7.46 -25.24
C MET A 38 -1.26 -7.30 -26.01
N HIS A 39 -0.32 -6.57 -25.43
CA HIS A 39 1.00 -6.34 -26.02
C HIS A 39 2.07 -7.37 -25.59
N PHE A 40 1.67 -8.39 -24.80
CA PHE A 40 2.61 -9.44 -24.39
C PHE A 40 3.23 -10.12 -25.63
N PRO A 41 4.58 -10.26 -25.69
CA PRO A 41 5.25 -10.84 -26.83
C PRO A 41 4.78 -12.26 -27.16
N ASN A 42 4.75 -12.60 -28.45
CA ASN A 42 4.36 -13.94 -28.89
C ASN A 42 5.49 -14.95 -28.67
N VAL A 43 5.75 -15.30 -27.42
CA VAL A 43 6.69 -16.34 -27.02
C VAL A 43 5.96 -17.58 -26.51
N GLY A 44 6.49 -18.76 -26.80
CA GLY A 44 5.98 -20.02 -26.25
C GLY A 44 6.45 -20.26 -24.82
N GLY A 45 5.76 -21.17 -24.12
CA GLY A 45 6.20 -21.68 -22.82
C GLY A 45 5.86 -20.79 -21.62
N TRP A 46 5.10 -19.69 -21.81
CA TRP A 46 4.61 -18.93 -20.67
C TRP A 46 3.70 -19.79 -19.78
N ARG A 47 3.87 -19.67 -18.48
CA ARG A 47 3.07 -20.35 -17.45
C ARG A 47 3.03 -19.49 -16.19
N VAL A 48 2.12 -19.80 -15.29
CA VAL A 48 2.12 -19.23 -13.93
C VAL A 48 3.47 -19.56 -13.29
N THR A 49 4.10 -18.53 -12.73
CA THR A 49 5.44 -18.63 -12.14
C THR A 49 5.35 -19.44 -10.84
N PRO A 50 6.26 -20.40 -10.61
CA PRO A 50 6.28 -21.15 -9.37
C PRO A 50 6.37 -20.23 -8.14
N TRP A 51 5.43 -20.38 -7.21
CA TRP A 51 5.33 -19.53 -6.02
C TRP A 51 6.59 -19.54 -5.16
N THR A 52 7.25 -20.68 -5.07
CA THR A 52 8.37 -20.94 -4.16
C THR A 52 9.74 -20.84 -4.80
N GLY A 53 9.83 -20.53 -6.09
CA GLY A 53 11.10 -20.45 -6.81
C GLY A 53 11.98 -19.25 -6.41
N ASP A 54 13.30 -19.33 -6.66
CA ASP A 54 14.20 -18.17 -6.54
C ASP A 54 13.69 -17.03 -7.42
N TYR A 55 13.28 -15.93 -6.77
CA TYR A 55 12.59 -14.82 -7.44
C TYR A 55 13.39 -14.21 -8.60
N PHE A 56 14.71 -14.18 -8.51
CA PHE A 56 15.56 -13.55 -9.53
C PHE A 56 16.01 -14.51 -10.64
N VAL A 57 15.67 -15.79 -10.54
CA VAL A 57 15.91 -16.74 -11.64
C VAL A 57 14.88 -16.56 -12.73
N ARG A 58 15.37 -16.33 -13.95
CA ARG A 58 14.53 -16.12 -15.12
C ARG A 58 14.09 -17.45 -15.74
N GLU A 59 12.81 -17.56 -16.07
CA GLU A 59 12.27 -18.69 -16.83
C GLU A 59 12.70 -18.65 -18.30
N GLU A 60 12.57 -19.77 -19.01
CA GLU A 60 12.98 -19.86 -20.43
C GLU A 60 12.18 -18.91 -21.33
N TRP A 61 10.89 -18.72 -21.05
CA TRP A 61 10.08 -17.76 -21.79
C TRP A 61 10.51 -16.30 -21.57
N GLU A 62 11.00 -15.96 -20.37
CA GLU A 62 11.56 -14.63 -20.07
C GLU A 62 12.87 -14.38 -20.80
N LYS A 63 13.72 -15.40 -20.88
CA LYS A 63 14.97 -15.34 -21.65
C LYS A 63 14.72 -15.16 -23.15
N ALA A 64 13.59 -15.65 -23.66
CA ALA A 64 13.19 -15.48 -25.05
C ALA A 64 12.66 -14.06 -25.38
N ILE A 65 12.31 -13.26 -24.35
CA ILE A 65 11.79 -11.90 -24.54
C ILE A 65 12.90 -10.85 -24.45
N GLY A 66 13.93 -11.07 -23.64
CA GLY A 66 15.00 -10.09 -23.42
C GLY A 66 16.18 -10.67 -22.64
N ASP A 67 17.23 -9.87 -22.52
CA ASP A 67 18.51 -10.32 -21.95
C ASP A 67 18.65 -10.04 -20.44
N SER A 68 17.79 -9.20 -19.85
CA SER A 68 17.84 -8.86 -18.44
C SER A 68 16.55 -9.20 -17.67
N PHE A 69 16.65 -9.27 -16.35
CA PHE A 69 15.51 -9.49 -15.47
C PHE A 69 14.46 -8.37 -15.60
N TYR A 70 14.90 -7.11 -15.74
CA TYR A 70 14.02 -5.94 -15.76
C TYR A 70 13.50 -5.55 -17.13
N GLU A 71 13.97 -6.16 -18.24
CA GLU A 71 13.59 -5.67 -19.57
C GLU A 71 12.14 -5.95 -19.92
N ASN A 72 11.65 -7.14 -19.69
CA ASN A 72 10.26 -7.43 -20.03
C ASN A 72 9.63 -8.56 -19.20
N GLY A 73 10.40 -9.60 -18.84
CA GLY A 73 9.87 -10.85 -18.32
C GLY A 73 9.13 -10.70 -16.98
N VAL A 74 9.78 -10.11 -15.99
CA VAL A 74 9.27 -10.06 -14.61
C VAL A 74 7.92 -9.33 -14.50
N PHE A 75 7.65 -8.34 -15.35
CA PHE A 75 6.38 -7.61 -15.36
C PHE A 75 5.19 -8.46 -15.87
N HIS A 76 5.48 -9.54 -16.59
CA HIS A 76 4.47 -10.47 -17.08
C HIS A 76 4.34 -11.75 -16.25
N ARG A 77 5.07 -11.86 -15.14
CA ARG A 77 4.89 -12.95 -14.19
C ARG A 77 3.53 -12.90 -13.54
N ARG A 78 2.92 -14.06 -13.39
CA ARG A 78 1.72 -14.26 -12.59
C ARG A 78 2.00 -15.40 -11.62
N TYR A 79 1.59 -15.23 -10.36
CA TYR A 79 1.74 -16.24 -9.32
C TYR A 79 0.39 -16.85 -8.93
N GLY A 80 -0.71 -16.31 -9.47
CA GLY A 80 -2.04 -16.85 -9.27
C GLY A 80 -2.66 -16.57 -7.90
N GLY A 81 -2.19 -15.56 -7.17
CA GLY A 81 -2.86 -15.12 -5.96
C GLY A 81 -4.27 -14.58 -6.27
N ASP A 82 -5.24 -14.90 -5.42
CA ASP A 82 -6.67 -14.70 -5.65
C ASP A 82 -7.45 -14.31 -4.38
N LEU A 83 -8.77 -14.07 -4.52
CA LEU A 83 -9.64 -13.72 -3.39
C LEU A 83 -9.87 -14.89 -2.44
N GLN A 84 -9.87 -16.13 -2.93
CA GLN A 84 -9.96 -17.30 -2.05
C GLN A 84 -8.74 -17.38 -1.14
N GLY A 85 -7.55 -17.11 -1.67
CA GLY A 85 -6.33 -17.03 -0.88
C GLY A 85 -6.35 -15.92 0.18
N VAL A 86 -6.97 -14.77 -0.11
CA VAL A 86 -7.19 -13.72 0.90
C VAL A 86 -8.16 -14.21 1.99
N ILE A 87 -9.27 -14.82 1.59
CA ILE A 87 -10.26 -15.41 2.53
C ILE A 87 -9.60 -16.42 3.46
N ASP A 88 -8.81 -17.33 2.93
CA ASP A 88 -8.11 -18.38 3.69
C ASP A 88 -7.13 -17.83 4.73
N LYS A 89 -6.70 -16.58 4.56
CA LYS A 89 -5.73 -15.92 5.45
C LYS A 89 -6.33 -14.85 6.36
N LEU A 90 -7.66 -14.68 6.39
CA LEU A 90 -8.30 -13.72 7.29
C LEU A 90 -8.04 -14.03 8.77
N ASP A 91 -7.99 -15.30 9.16
CA ASP A 91 -7.65 -15.70 10.55
C ASP A 91 -6.19 -15.34 10.91
N TYR A 92 -5.27 -15.44 9.95
CA TYR A 92 -3.89 -14.98 10.14
C TYR A 92 -3.84 -13.47 10.39
N LEU A 93 -4.57 -12.69 9.61
CA LEU A 93 -4.63 -11.22 9.75
C LEU A 93 -5.26 -10.82 11.08
N GLN A 94 -6.35 -11.46 11.48
CA GLN A 94 -6.98 -11.24 12.78
C GLN A 94 -6.02 -11.58 13.93
N ASN A 95 -5.32 -12.71 13.86
CA ASN A 95 -4.34 -13.14 14.88
C ASN A 95 -3.10 -12.22 14.92
N LEU A 96 -2.76 -11.55 13.83
CA LEU A 96 -1.72 -10.53 13.79
C LEU A 96 -2.17 -9.24 14.48
N GLY A 97 -3.48 -9.00 14.59
CA GLY A 97 -4.08 -7.79 15.17
C GLY A 97 -4.48 -6.75 14.13
N VAL A 98 -4.59 -7.13 12.86
CA VAL A 98 -5.09 -6.27 11.78
C VAL A 98 -6.57 -5.97 11.99
N THR A 99 -6.96 -4.69 11.88
CA THR A 99 -8.35 -4.23 12.00
C THR A 99 -8.94 -3.71 10.69
N ALA A 100 -8.08 -3.47 9.69
CA ALA A 100 -8.52 -3.05 8.36
C ALA A 100 -7.55 -3.55 7.29
N ILE A 101 -8.07 -3.98 6.16
CA ILE A 101 -7.28 -4.34 4.98
C ILE A 101 -7.52 -3.34 3.84
N LYS A 102 -6.42 -2.99 3.16
CA LYS A 102 -6.45 -2.29 1.87
C LYS A 102 -6.03 -3.27 0.78
N LEU A 103 -6.93 -3.58 -0.12
CA LEU A 103 -6.61 -4.38 -1.30
C LEU A 103 -6.09 -3.46 -2.41
N ASN A 104 -4.95 -3.81 -3.02
CA ASN A 104 -4.56 -3.26 -4.31
C ASN A 104 -5.65 -3.55 -5.33
N PRO A 105 -5.69 -2.90 -6.51
CA PRO A 105 -6.83 -3.01 -7.41
C PRO A 105 -7.30 -4.44 -7.62
N VAL A 106 -8.61 -4.66 -7.45
CA VAL A 106 -9.27 -5.97 -7.58
C VAL A 106 -10.14 -6.06 -8.82
N PHE A 107 -10.36 -4.93 -9.49
CA PHE A 107 -11.20 -4.87 -10.69
C PHE A 107 -10.55 -5.55 -11.89
N TYR A 108 -11.37 -5.96 -12.85
CA TYR A 108 -10.88 -6.60 -14.07
C TYR A 108 -9.79 -5.77 -14.74
N GLY A 109 -8.61 -6.30 -14.82
CA GLY A 109 -7.43 -5.71 -15.45
C GLY A 109 -6.48 -6.81 -15.94
N ARG A 110 -5.71 -6.55 -17.01
CA ARG A 110 -4.83 -7.55 -17.60
C ARG A 110 -3.44 -7.59 -16.96
N SER A 111 -2.99 -6.48 -16.37
CA SER A 111 -1.71 -6.43 -15.66
C SER A 111 -1.76 -7.21 -14.34
N GLN A 112 -0.58 -7.54 -13.81
CA GLN A 112 -0.48 -8.16 -12.49
C GLN A 112 -0.98 -7.26 -11.35
N HIS A 113 -0.87 -5.94 -11.53
CA HIS A 113 -1.22 -4.92 -10.54
C HIS A 113 -2.65 -4.39 -10.68
N LYS A 114 -3.34 -4.66 -11.81
CA LYS A 114 -4.73 -4.28 -12.09
C LYS A 114 -5.02 -2.76 -12.12
N TYR A 115 -3.99 -1.90 -12.16
CA TYR A 115 -4.18 -0.46 -12.38
C TYR A 115 -4.67 -0.13 -13.79
N ASP A 116 -4.63 -1.06 -14.74
CA ASP A 116 -5.24 -0.99 -16.07
C ASP A 116 -6.70 -1.49 -16.04
N GLY A 117 -7.55 -0.91 -15.19
CA GLY A 117 -8.92 -1.34 -14.97
C GLY A 117 -9.76 -1.36 -16.25
N ASN A 118 -10.26 -2.55 -16.64
CA ASN A 118 -11.11 -2.75 -17.81
C ASN A 118 -12.62 -2.76 -17.46
N SER A 119 -12.92 -2.77 -16.17
CA SER A 119 -14.25 -2.58 -15.59
C SER A 119 -14.08 -2.08 -14.16
N PHE A 120 -14.97 -1.19 -13.68
CA PHE A 120 -15.02 -0.82 -12.27
C PHE A 120 -16.23 -1.42 -11.55
N HIS A 121 -17.08 -2.16 -12.28
CA HIS A 121 -18.22 -2.85 -11.72
C HIS A 121 -18.09 -4.38 -11.69
N HIS A 122 -16.90 -4.89 -12.09
CA HIS A 122 -16.56 -6.30 -12.00
C HIS A 122 -15.17 -6.50 -11.39
N ILE A 123 -15.09 -7.50 -10.52
CA ILE A 123 -13.84 -8.06 -10.01
C ILE A 123 -13.12 -8.81 -11.15
N ASP A 124 -11.80 -8.90 -11.07
CA ASP A 124 -11.00 -9.64 -12.05
C ASP A 124 -11.41 -11.13 -12.07
N PRO A 125 -11.74 -11.70 -13.25
CA PRO A 125 -12.14 -13.09 -13.37
C PRO A 125 -11.13 -14.09 -12.80
N ASN A 126 -9.82 -13.83 -12.91
CA ASN A 126 -8.78 -14.69 -12.34
C ASN A 126 -8.67 -14.58 -10.81
N PHE A 127 -9.44 -13.70 -10.17
CA PHE A 127 -9.57 -13.65 -8.71
C PHE A 127 -10.77 -14.45 -8.19
N GLY A 128 -11.63 -14.95 -9.09
CA GLY A 128 -12.84 -15.69 -8.78
C GLY A 128 -12.84 -17.13 -9.31
N PRO A 129 -13.87 -17.93 -8.96
CA PRO A 129 -13.86 -19.37 -9.20
C PRO A 129 -14.26 -19.79 -10.63
N ASP A 130 -14.71 -18.87 -11.49
CA ASP A 130 -15.16 -19.18 -12.87
C ASP A 130 -14.67 -18.11 -13.86
N PRO A 131 -13.35 -18.07 -14.17
CA PRO A 131 -12.80 -17.06 -15.06
C PRO A 131 -13.40 -17.04 -16.46
N GLU A 132 -13.74 -18.21 -17.03
CA GLU A 132 -14.30 -18.32 -18.38
C GLU A 132 -15.74 -17.79 -18.41
N GLY A 133 -16.59 -18.18 -17.45
CA GLY A 133 -17.97 -17.71 -17.35
C GLY A 133 -18.05 -16.22 -17.07
N ASP A 134 -17.17 -15.70 -16.22
CA ASP A 134 -17.09 -14.28 -15.91
C ASP A 134 -16.64 -13.44 -17.12
N LEU A 135 -15.64 -13.90 -17.88
CA LEU A 135 -15.22 -13.23 -19.12
C LEU A 135 -16.31 -13.25 -20.20
N GLU A 136 -17.11 -14.31 -20.28
CA GLU A 136 -18.26 -14.36 -21.20
C GLU A 136 -19.31 -13.30 -20.84
N ILE A 137 -19.61 -13.11 -19.54
CA ILE A 137 -20.50 -12.04 -19.07
C ILE A 137 -19.92 -10.67 -19.44
N ILE A 138 -18.68 -10.38 -19.08
CA ILE A 138 -18.04 -9.08 -19.27
C ILE A 138 -17.89 -8.71 -20.76
N ARG A 139 -17.61 -9.68 -21.62
CA ARG A 139 -17.33 -9.42 -23.04
C ARG A 139 -18.55 -9.50 -23.93
N HIS A 140 -19.49 -10.37 -23.62
CA HIS A 140 -20.61 -10.73 -24.45
C HIS A 140 -21.96 -10.61 -23.76
N GLY A 141 -21.99 -10.26 -22.47
CA GLY A 141 -23.21 -10.10 -21.67
C GLY A 141 -24.12 -8.94 -22.06
N GLY A 142 -23.64 -8.02 -22.93
CA GLY A 142 -24.42 -6.86 -23.40
C GLY A 142 -24.44 -5.72 -22.36
N GLU A 143 -23.51 -5.69 -21.44
CA GLU A 143 -23.40 -4.65 -20.42
C GLU A 143 -22.92 -3.32 -21.02
N THR A 144 -23.43 -2.22 -20.46
CA THR A 144 -23.13 -0.84 -20.85
C THR A 144 -22.81 0.00 -19.60
N ASP A 145 -22.80 1.33 -19.74
CA ASP A 145 -22.73 2.26 -18.62
C ASP A 145 -24.04 2.33 -17.79
N ASP A 146 -25.13 1.73 -18.27
CA ASP A 146 -26.39 1.60 -17.52
C ASP A 146 -26.29 0.45 -16.50
N PRO A 147 -26.35 0.72 -15.18
CA PRO A 147 -26.28 -0.30 -14.15
C PRO A 147 -27.42 -1.33 -14.21
N ALA A 148 -28.52 -1.01 -14.87
CA ALA A 148 -29.62 -1.99 -15.09
C ALA A 148 -29.19 -3.16 -15.99
N THR A 149 -28.13 -3.00 -16.78
CA THR A 149 -27.58 -4.06 -17.64
C THR A 149 -26.56 -4.94 -16.94
N TRP A 150 -26.06 -4.54 -15.75
CA TRP A 150 -24.97 -5.22 -15.06
C TRP A 150 -25.41 -6.52 -14.40
N LYS A 151 -24.55 -7.50 -14.46
CA LYS A 151 -24.72 -8.82 -13.84
C LYS A 151 -23.75 -8.99 -12.70
N TRP A 152 -24.00 -9.93 -11.83
CA TRP A 152 -23.08 -10.37 -10.80
C TRP A 152 -22.31 -11.59 -11.31
N THR A 153 -21.00 -11.45 -11.49
CA THR A 153 -20.10 -12.54 -11.86
C THR A 153 -19.82 -13.46 -10.67
N ALA A 154 -19.14 -14.57 -10.91
CA ALA A 154 -18.72 -15.47 -9.82
C ALA A 154 -17.63 -14.79 -8.95
N ALA A 155 -16.70 -14.06 -9.57
CA ALA A 155 -15.69 -13.27 -8.87
C ALA A 155 -16.30 -12.16 -8.01
N ASP A 156 -17.32 -11.45 -8.53
CA ASP A 156 -18.04 -10.43 -7.75
C ASP A 156 -18.64 -11.02 -6.47
N LYS A 157 -19.31 -12.17 -6.60
CA LYS A 157 -19.96 -12.86 -5.47
C LYS A 157 -18.93 -13.35 -4.44
N LEU A 158 -17.79 -13.87 -4.89
CA LEU A 158 -16.71 -14.26 -4.00
C LEU A 158 -16.13 -13.04 -3.24
N PHE A 159 -16.07 -11.88 -3.90
CA PHE A 159 -15.64 -10.65 -3.25
C PHE A 159 -16.62 -10.19 -2.16
N LEU A 160 -17.94 -10.26 -2.40
CA LEU A 160 -18.94 -10.00 -1.35
C LEU A 160 -18.82 -11.00 -0.18
N GLU A 161 -18.50 -12.25 -0.48
CA GLU A 161 -18.19 -13.25 0.58
C GLU A 161 -16.94 -12.89 1.38
N LEU A 162 -15.88 -12.39 0.72
CA LEU A 162 -14.68 -11.88 1.40
C LEU A 162 -15.04 -10.75 2.36
N ILE A 163 -15.81 -9.75 1.91
CA ILE A 163 -16.25 -8.61 2.75
C ILE A 163 -16.97 -9.15 4.00
N ARG A 164 -17.99 -9.98 3.80
CA ARG A 164 -18.75 -10.56 4.92
C ARG A 164 -17.85 -11.32 5.90
N LYS A 165 -16.94 -12.17 5.41
CA LYS A 165 -16.01 -12.95 6.25
C LYS A 165 -14.99 -12.08 6.97
N ALA A 166 -14.56 -10.96 6.37
CA ALA A 166 -13.70 -9.97 7.02
C ALA A 166 -14.46 -9.26 8.14
N HIS A 167 -15.70 -8.80 7.86
CA HIS A 167 -16.57 -8.17 8.86
C HIS A 167 -16.89 -9.10 10.03
N ASP A 168 -17.13 -10.39 9.81
CA ASP A 168 -17.32 -11.42 10.86
C ASP A 168 -16.12 -11.48 11.82
N ARG A 169 -14.94 -11.03 11.40
CA ARG A 169 -13.70 -10.97 12.19
C ARG A 169 -13.36 -9.56 12.71
N GLY A 170 -14.22 -8.59 12.49
CA GLY A 170 -13.98 -7.19 12.86
C GLY A 170 -12.95 -6.50 11.97
N ILE A 171 -12.67 -7.02 10.77
CA ILE A 171 -11.73 -6.46 9.79
C ILE A 171 -12.51 -5.65 8.76
N LYS A 172 -12.19 -4.36 8.62
CA LYS A 172 -12.72 -3.46 7.62
C LYS A 172 -12.05 -3.67 6.26
N VAL A 173 -12.78 -3.45 5.16
CA VAL A 173 -12.31 -3.69 3.79
C VAL A 173 -12.33 -2.40 2.97
N VAL A 174 -11.16 -1.99 2.50
CA VAL A 174 -10.96 -0.83 1.61
C VAL A 174 -10.33 -1.31 0.31
N ILE A 175 -10.83 -0.82 -0.82
CA ILE A 175 -10.31 -1.15 -2.15
C ILE A 175 -9.73 0.07 -2.87
N ASP A 176 -8.96 -0.20 -3.91
CA ASP A 176 -8.32 0.83 -4.73
C ASP A 176 -9.26 1.29 -5.85
N GLY A 177 -9.53 2.59 -5.92
CA GLY A 177 -10.29 3.23 -7.00
C GLY A 177 -9.36 3.94 -7.96
N VAL A 178 -9.23 3.43 -9.18
CA VAL A 178 -8.41 3.97 -10.26
C VAL A 178 -9.32 4.75 -11.21
N PHE A 179 -9.61 6.02 -10.91
CA PHE A 179 -10.65 6.78 -11.62
C PHE A 179 -10.10 7.86 -12.57
N ASN A 180 -8.78 7.95 -12.70
CA ASN A 180 -8.15 8.85 -13.67
C ASN A 180 -8.12 8.26 -15.08
N HIS A 181 -7.93 6.96 -15.22
CA HIS A 181 -7.74 6.28 -16.49
C HIS A 181 -8.39 4.89 -16.49
N ALA A 182 -8.39 4.23 -17.65
CA ALA A 182 -8.88 2.88 -17.82
C ALA A 182 -7.88 2.02 -18.60
N GLY A 183 -8.11 0.71 -18.64
CA GLY A 183 -7.40 -0.20 -19.53
C GLY A 183 -7.97 -0.18 -20.96
N ARG A 184 -7.26 -0.78 -21.89
CA ARG A 184 -7.65 -0.80 -23.32
C ARG A 184 -8.80 -1.76 -23.65
N ASP A 185 -9.13 -2.69 -22.76
CA ASP A 185 -10.30 -3.56 -22.87
C ASP A 185 -11.53 -3.03 -22.12
N PHE A 186 -11.44 -1.83 -21.52
CA PHE A 186 -12.58 -1.14 -20.94
C PHE A 186 -13.69 -1.00 -21.98
N PHE A 187 -14.93 -1.31 -21.60
CA PHE A 187 -16.03 -1.46 -22.57
C PHE A 187 -16.20 -0.24 -23.50
N ALA A 188 -16.13 0.97 -22.95
CA ALA A 188 -16.26 2.20 -23.71
C ALA A 188 -15.05 2.44 -24.65
N PHE A 189 -13.83 2.12 -24.19
CA PHE A 189 -12.64 2.24 -25.03
C PHE A 189 -12.58 1.18 -26.12
N ARG A 190 -13.05 -0.04 -25.82
CA ARG A 190 -13.20 -1.11 -26.82
C ARG A 190 -14.19 -0.73 -27.91
N ASP A 191 -15.32 -0.09 -27.54
CA ASP A 191 -16.29 0.42 -28.51
C ASP A 191 -15.69 1.48 -29.44
N ILE A 192 -14.89 2.42 -28.89
CA ILE A 192 -14.16 3.42 -29.68
C ILE A 192 -13.20 2.75 -30.68
N ARG A 193 -12.53 1.69 -30.28
CA ARG A 193 -11.61 0.96 -31.18
C ARG A 193 -12.34 0.26 -32.33
N ILE A 194 -13.61 -0.08 -32.15
CA ILE A 194 -14.44 -0.74 -33.17
C ILE A 194 -15.18 0.28 -34.04
N ASN A 195 -15.81 1.29 -33.44
CA ASN A 195 -16.75 2.18 -34.07
C ASN A 195 -16.15 3.58 -34.36
N GLY A 196 -14.91 3.84 -33.94
CA GLY A 196 -14.21 5.11 -34.15
C GLY A 196 -14.99 6.31 -33.61
N ALA A 197 -15.08 7.37 -34.41
CA ALA A 197 -15.80 8.59 -34.05
C ALA A 197 -17.34 8.41 -33.92
N SER A 198 -17.87 7.27 -34.38
CA SER A 198 -19.31 6.94 -34.26
C SER A 198 -19.66 6.29 -32.93
N SER A 199 -18.66 5.98 -32.08
CA SER A 199 -18.88 5.43 -30.76
C SER A 199 -19.67 6.40 -29.88
N PRO A 200 -20.68 5.95 -29.12
CA PRO A 200 -21.36 6.79 -28.12
C PRO A 200 -20.42 7.22 -26.98
N TYR A 201 -19.28 6.57 -26.85
CA TYR A 201 -18.27 6.85 -25.83
C TYR A 201 -17.08 7.66 -26.35
N ALA A 202 -17.12 8.15 -27.60
CA ALA A 202 -16.00 8.86 -28.22
C ALA A 202 -15.50 10.07 -27.41
N ASP A 203 -16.40 10.72 -26.67
CA ASP A 203 -16.11 11.87 -25.81
C ASP A 203 -15.66 11.51 -24.38
N TRP A 204 -15.62 10.23 -24.02
CA TRP A 204 -15.18 9.80 -22.68
C TRP A 204 -13.67 9.91 -22.49
N PHE A 205 -12.90 9.87 -23.58
CA PHE A 205 -11.45 9.90 -23.60
C PHE A 205 -10.95 11.06 -24.47
N THR A 206 -9.71 11.49 -24.23
CA THR A 206 -9.07 12.49 -25.10
C THR A 206 -8.46 11.81 -26.33
N VAL A 207 -9.29 11.64 -27.37
CA VAL A 207 -8.87 11.03 -28.63
C VAL A 207 -8.27 12.09 -29.54
N GLN A 208 -7.01 11.90 -29.95
CA GLN A 208 -6.27 12.80 -30.84
C GLN A 208 -6.50 12.45 -32.31
N SER A 209 -6.61 11.16 -32.63
CA SER A 209 -6.99 10.64 -33.95
C SER A 209 -7.71 9.32 -33.81
N PHE A 210 -8.75 9.10 -34.61
CA PHE A 210 -9.41 7.81 -34.73
C PHE A 210 -8.71 6.95 -35.77
N ASP A 211 -8.93 5.64 -35.70
CA ASP A 211 -8.45 4.71 -36.71
C ASP A 211 -9.19 4.91 -38.03
N ASP A 212 -8.48 4.84 -39.15
CA ASP A 212 -9.07 4.85 -40.48
C ASP A 212 -9.18 3.41 -41.01
N PRO A 213 -10.42 2.85 -41.10
CA PRO A 213 -10.61 1.47 -41.53
C PRO A 213 -10.16 1.20 -42.97
N GLU A 214 -9.94 2.26 -43.78
CA GLU A 214 -9.46 2.11 -45.16
C GLU A 214 -7.93 1.92 -45.23
N THR A 215 -7.22 2.21 -44.14
CA THR A 215 -5.79 1.97 -44.06
C THR A 215 -5.47 0.64 -43.36
N ARG A 216 -4.22 0.15 -43.51
CA ARG A 216 -3.71 -1.01 -42.78
C ARG A 216 -2.92 -0.61 -41.54
N ARG A 217 -2.98 0.66 -41.14
CA ARG A 217 -2.24 1.24 -40.01
C ARG A 217 -3.22 1.51 -38.89
N ASN A 218 -2.77 1.34 -37.67
CA ASN A 218 -3.52 1.78 -36.50
C ASN A 218 -3.19 3.23 -36.21
N GLU A 219 -4.08 4.15 -36.59
CA GLU A 219 -3.97 5.60 -36.40
C GLU A 219 -4.62 6.08 -35.11
N LEU A 220 -5.26 5.21 -34.34
CA LEU A 220 -5.86 5.61 -33.06
C LEU A 220 -4.78 6.14 -32.10
N ARG A 221 -4.93 7.40 -31.72
CA ARG A 221 -4.10 8.06 -30.72
C ARG A 221 -4.95 8.66 -29.64
N VAL A 222 -4.58 8.40 -28.39
CA VAL A 222 -5.25 8.90 -27.19
C VAL A 222 -4.24 9.45 -26.23
N THR A 223 -4.65 10.40 -25.41
CA THR A 223 -3.87 10.80 -24.23
C THR A 223 -3.91 9.64 -23.23
N GLY A 224 -2.76 9.26 -22.71
CA GLY A 224 -2.64 8.22 -21.70
C GLY A 224 -1.87 8.72 -20.49
N TRP A 225 -2.22 8.23 -19.32
CA TRP A 225 -1.58 8.58 -18.06
C TRP A 225 -0.06 8.40 -18.14
N ALA A 226 0.67 9.41 -17.68
CA ALA A 226 2.15 9.49 -17.77
C ALA A 226 2.71 9.20 -19.18
N GLY A 227 1.91 9.41 -20.24
CA GLY A 227 2.28 9.11 -21.62
C GLY A 227 2.12 7.64 -22.04
N PHE A 228 1.61 6.77 -21.15
CA PHE A 228 1.37 5.36 -21.48
C PHE A 228 0.07 5.20 -22.30
N PHE A 229 0.20 4.90 -23.58
CA PHE A 229 -0.95 4.65 -24.47
C PHE A 229 -1.81 3.44 -24.04
N THR A 230 -1.32 2.62 -23.14
CA THR A 230 -2.03 1.47 -22.56
C THR A 230 -3.02 1.86 -21.48
N LEU A 231 -2.94 3.10 -20.97
CA LEU A 231 -3.73 3.64 -19.87
C LEU A 231 -4.46 4.92 -20.33
N PRO A 232 -5.47 4.81 -21.24
CA PRO A 232 -6.20 5.97 -21.75
C PRO A 232 -6.89 6.73 -20.62
N GLU A 233 -6.62 8.05 -20.54
CA GLU A 233 -7.20 8.94 -19.55
C GLU A 233 -8.63 9.29 -19.88
N PHE A 234 -9.48 9.31 -18.86
CA PHE A 234 -10.80 9.89 -18.97
C PHE A 234 -10.71 11.39 -19.22
N ARG A 235 -11.55 11.89 -20.10
CA ARG A 235 -11.60 13.30 -20.46
C ARG A 235 -12.27 14.13 -19.36
N ASN A 236 -11.75 15.31 -19.12
CA ASN A 236 -12.44 16.33 -18.34
C ASN A 236 -13.55 17.00 -19.17
N ASN A 237 -14.47 17.71 -18.50
CA ASN A 237 -15.44 18.58 -19.16
C ASN A 237 -14.72 19.74 -19.89
N ALA A 238 -15.48 20.52 -20.66
CA ALA A 238 -14.91 21.52 -21.56
C ALA A 238 -14.10 22.62 -20.87
N ASP A 239 -14.40 22.95 -19.60
CA ASP A 239 -13.68 23.97 -18.82
C ASP A 239 -12.62 23.37 -17.89
N GLY A 240 -12.44 22.04 -17.90
CA GLY A 240 -11.47 21.32 -17.07
C GLY A 240 -11.81 21.26 -15.57
N SER A 241 -12.97 21.77 -15.17
CA SER A 241 -13.33 21.87 -13.74
C SER A 241 -13.84 20.56 -13.13
N ASP A 242 -14.23 19.58 -13.96
CA ASP A 242 -14.86 18.34 -13.56
C ASP A 242 -14.53 17.22 -14.57
N LEU A 243 -14.72 15.98 -14.20
CA LEU A 243 -14.65 14.87 -15.13
C LEU A 243 -15.83 14.95 -16.12
N HIS A 244 -15.63 14.45 -17.35
CA HIS A 244 -16.71 14.33 -18.33
C HIS A 244 -17.91 13.58 -17.76
N PRO A 245 -19.17 14.03 -18.02
CA PRO A 245 -20.35 13.43 -17.39
C PRO A 245 -20.50 11.91 -17.54
N GLY A 246 -20.09 11.34 -18.69
CA GLY A 246 -20.21 9.92 -18.97
C GLY A 246 -19.38 9.06 -17.99
N PRO A 247 -18.03 9.13 -17.98
CA PRO A 247 -17.23 8.37 -17.04
C PRO A 247 -17.55 8.74 -15.58
N LYS A 248 -17.86 10.00 -15.26
CA LYS A 248 -18.28 10.40 -13.91
C LYS A 248 -19.51 9.62 -13.45
N GLN A 249 -20.57 9.57 -14.25
CA GLN A 249 -21.80 8.86 -13.89
C GLN A 249 -21.57 7.36 -13.74
N TYR A 250 -20.78 6.77 -14.64
CA TYR A 250 -20.41 5.36 -14.56
C TYR A 250 -19.65 5.04 -13.27
N ILE A 251 -18.65 5.86 -12.89
CA ILE A 251 -17.90 5.70 -11.65
C ILE A 251 -18.83 5.82 -10.43
N PHE A 252 -19.78 6.76 -10.45
CA PHE A 252 -20.77 6.91 -9.37
C PHE A 252 -21.66 5.67 -9.23
N HIS A 253 -22.06 5.06 -10.34
CA HIS A 253 -22.81 3.80 -10.32
C HIS A 253 -21.98 2.64 -9.78
N ALA A 254 -20.72 2.50 -10.22
CA ALA A 254 -19.81 1.49 -9.71
C ALA A 254 -19.52 1.67 -8.22
N THR A 255 -19.39 2.92 -7.75
CA THR A 255 -19.23 3.23 -6.32
C THR A 255 -20.42 2.72 -5.51
N LYS A 256 -21.65 2.98 -5.96
CA LYS A 256 -22.88 2.47 -5.30
C LYS A 256 -22.90 0.95 -5.23
N ARG A 257 -22.58 0.28 -6.36
CA ARG A 257 -22.57 -1.18 -6.45
C ARG A 257 -21.72 -1.86 -5.38
N TRP A 258 -20.57 -1.27 -5.03
CA TRP A 258 -19.65 -1.88 -4.07
C TRP A 258 -19.89 -1.45 -2.63
N MET A 259 -20.59 -0.33 -2.41
CA MET A 259 -20.86 0.20 -1.07
C MET A 259 -22.24 -0.19 -0.51
N ASP A 260 -23.16 -0.60 -1.38
CA ASP A 260 -24.52 -1.05 -1.06
C ASP A 260 -24.94 -2.03 -2.16
N PRO A 261 -24.39 -3.27 -2.13
CA PRO A 261 -24.51 -4.24 -3.23
C PRO A 261 -25.93 -4.71 -3.53
N ASP A 262 -26.78 -4.85 -2.53
CA ASP A 262 -28.18 -5.28 -2.70
C ASP A 262 -29.16 -4.10 -2.83
N GLY A 263 -28.68 -2.88 -2.60
CA GLY A 263 -29.43 -1.64 -2.80
C GLY A 263 -30.54 -1.39 -1.77
N ASP A 264 -30.45 -2.01 -0.60
CA ASP A 264 -31.45 -1.88 0.47
C ASP A 264 -31.25 -0.64 1.34
N GLY A 265 -30.11 0.06 1.20
CA GLY A 265 -29.74 1.25 1.92
C GLY A 265 -29.01 0.97 3.24
N ASP A 266 -28.67 -0.29 3.54
CA ASP A 266 -27.76 -0.68 4.62
C ASP A 266 -26.37 -1.00 4.04
N PRO A 267 -25.33 -0.17 4.27
CA PRO A 267 -24.02 -0.40 3.71
C PRO A 267 -23.22 -1.51 4.42
N GLY A 268 -23.84 -2.28 5.28
CA GLY A 268 -23.17 -3.31 6.08
C GLY A 268 -22.67 -4.50 5.28
N ASP A 269 -23.18 -4.72 4.08
CA ASP A 269 -22.78 -5.78 3.14
C ASP A 269 -21.75 -5.31 2.10
N GLY A 270 -21.46 -4.01 2.04
CA GLY A 270 -20.51 -3.38 1.12
C GLY A 270 -19.12 -3.15 1.73
N ILE A 271 -18.26 -2.54 0.94
CA ILE A 271 -16.91 -2.11 1.38
C ILE A 271 -16.99 -0.92 2.33
N ASP A 272 -15.98 -0.80 3.20
CA ASP A 272 -15.90 0.26 4.22
C ASP A 272 -15.22 1.55 3.72
N GLY A 273 -14.74 1.56 2.48
CA GLY A 273 -14.12 2.75 1.93
C GLY A 273 -13.22 2.50 0.72
N TRP A 274 -12.48 3.54 0.35
CA TRP A 274 -11.70 3.60 -0.87
C TRP A 274 -10.33 4.24 -0.65
N ARG A 275 -9.28 3.66 -1.26
CA ARG A 275 -8.04 4.37 -1.57
C ARG A 275 -8.13 4.86 -3.02
N LEU A 276 -7.70 6.08 -3.30
CA LEU A 276 -7.85 6.69 -4.63
C LEU A 276 -6.47 6.89 -5.27
N ASP A 277 -6.27 6.18 -6.38
CA ASP A 277 -5.05 6.22 -7.19
C ASP A 277 -4.92 7.54 -7.95
N VAL A 278 -3.71 8.09 -8.02
CA VAL A 278 -3.34 9.35 -8.70
C VAL A 278 -4.41 10.45 -8.59
N SER A 279 -4.96 10.60 -7.40
CA SER A 279 -6.14 11.44 -7.14
C SER A 279 -5.94 12.91 -7.50
N GLU A 280 -4.70 13.43 -7.46
CA GLU A 280 -4.38 14.82 -7.78
C GLU A 280 -4.54 15.16 -9.28
N GLU A 281 -4.63 14.15 -10.15
CA GLU A 281 -4.83 14.32 -11.59
C GLU A 281 -6.31 14.39 -11.99
N VAL A 282 -7.23 14.08 -11.07
CA VAL A 282 -8.68 14.19 -11.27
C VAL A 282 -9.19 15.49 -10.63
N PRO A 283 -10.09 16.26 -11.30
CA PRO A 283 -10.53 17.57 -10.80
C PRO A 283 -11.15 17.54 -9.40
N ASP A 284 -10.83 18.54 -8.56
CA ASP A 284 -11.36 18.68 -7.19
C ASP A 284 -12.89 18.64 -7.11
N LYS A 285 -13.59 19.15 -8.13
CA LYS A 285 -15.06 19.15 -8.14
C LYS A 285 -15.62 17.74 -8.22
N PHE A 286 -15.01 16.87 -9.04
CA PHE A 286 -15.37 15.45 -9.10
C PHE A 286 -15.26 14.83 -7.71
N TRP A 287 -14.14 15.01 -7.01
CA TRP A 287 -13.92 14.43 -5.69
C TRP A 287 -14.89 14.94 -4.64
N ARG A 288 -15.21 16.22 -4.64
CA ARG A 288 -16.21 16.76 -3.70
C ARG A 288 -17.59 16.10 -3.87
N GLU A 289 -18.02 15.93 -5.11
CA GLU A 289 -19.32 15.32 -5.40
C GLU A 289 -19.29 13.80 -5.16
N TRP A 290 -18.18 13.14 -5.47
CA TRP A 290 -17.98 11.73 -5.22
C TRP A 290 -17.90 11.42 -3.72
N ASN A 291 -17.13 12.17 -2.93
CA ASN A 291 -17.08 12.03 -1.47
C ASN A 291 -18.44 12.29 -0.84
N ALA A 292 -19.20 13.26 -1.33
CA ALA A 292 -20.56 13.51 -0.87
C ALA A 292 -21.48 12.28 -1.12
N LEU A 293 -21.36 11.62 -2.26
CA LEU A 293 -22.07 10.38 -2.56
C LEU A 293 -21.63 9.25 -1.62
N VAL A 294 -20.32 9.04 -1.45
CA VAL A 294 -19.77 7.99 -0.57
C VAL A 294 -20.32 8.13 0.84
N PHE A 295 -20.27 9.33 1.42
CA PHE A 295 -20.74 9.58 2.79
C PHE A 295 -22.27 9.63 2.90
N GLN A 296 -22.99 9.82 1.80
CA GLN A 296 -24.45 9.65 1.76
C GLN A 296 -24.83 8.17 1.83
N ILE A 297 -24.08 7.29 1.16
CA ILE A 297 -24.31 5.84 1.20
C ILE A 297 -23.88 5.30 2.57
N ASN A 298 -22.66 5.59 2.98
CA ASN A 298 -22.12 5.13 4.26
C ASN A 298 -21.42 6.27 5.01
N PRO A 299 -22.07 6.89 6.02
CA PRO A 299 -21.45 7.92 6.85
C PRO A 299 -20.20 7.44 7.62
N GLN A 300 -20.01 6.12 7.75
CA GLN A 300 -18.86 5.50 8.39
C GLN A 300 -17.79 5.05 7.37
N ALA A 301 -17.92 5.40 6.10
CA ALA A 301 -16.89 5.11 5.11
C ALA A 301 -15.64 5.97 5.32
N ILE A 302 -14.50 5.45 4.90
CA ILE A 302 -13.23 6.18 4.85
C ILE A 302 -12.77 6.35 3.40
N THR A 303 -12.23 7.53 3.06
CA THR A 303 -11.67 7.81 1.72
C THR A 303 -10.26 8.37 1.85
N ILE A 304 -9.30 7.71 1.21
CA ILE A 304 -7.87 7.96 1.36
C ILE A 304 -7.25 8.20 -0.03
N PRO A 305 -6.94 9.44 -0.41
CA PRO A 305 -6.22 9.73 -1.64
C PRO A 305 -4.75 9.33 -1.52
N GLU A 306 -4.17 8.92 -2.65
CA GLU A 306 -2.73 8.89 -2.81
C GLU A 306 -2.23 10.32 -3.04
N VAL A 307 -1.44 10.81 -2.10
CA VAL A 307 -0.77 12.12 -2.19
C VAL A 307 0.64 11.98 -1.63
N TRP A 308 1.64 12.18 -2.47
CA TRP A 308 3.06 12.02 -2.09
C TRP A 308 3.64 13.23 -1.36
N THR A 309 2.96 14.36 -1.47
CA THR A 309 3.35 15.63 -0.89
C THR A 309 2.47 16.02 0.29
N ASN A 310 2.43 17.31 0.65
CA ASN A 310 1.56 17.80 1.70
C ASN A 310 0.08 17.75 1.30
N ALA A 311 -0.66 16.83 1.89
CA ALA A 311 -2.07 16.62 1.60
C ALA A 311 -3.03 17.59 2.32
N ALA A 312 -2.58 18.43 3.26
CA ALA A 312 -3.47 19.16 4.18
C ALA A 312 -4.50 20.05 3.46
N ASP A 313 -4.07 20.81 2.46
CA ASP A 313 -4.98 21.68 1.70
C ASP A 313 -5.81 20.90 0.68
N TYR A 314 -5.25 19.83 0.12
CA TYR A 314 -5.96 18.96 -0.80
C TYR A 314 -7.15 18.28 -0.12
N LEU A 315 -6.97 17.72 1.08
CA LEU A 315 -8.05 17.12 1.87
C LEU A 315 -9.19 18.11 2.15
N LYS A 316 -8.85 19.37 2.51
CA LYS A 316 -9.85 20.43 2.75
C LYS A 316 -10.65 20.78 1.51
N ARG A 317 -9.99 20.80 0.31
CA ARG A 317 -10.63 21.17 -0.95
C ARG A 317 -11.51 20.05 -1.51
N THR A 318 -11.15 18.81 -1.29
CA THR A 318 -11.77 17.63 -1.90
C THR A 318 -12.73 16.87 -0.97
N GLY A 319 -12.57 17.02 0.35
CA GLY A 319 -13.40 16.37 1.36
C GLY A 319 -13.01 14.92 1.70
N PHE A 320 -11.83 14.47 1.30
CA PHE A 320 -11.31 13.16 1.70
C PHE A 320 -11.11 13.03 3.21
N SER A 321 -11.22 11.83 3.75
CA SER A 321 -11.13 11.58 5.21
C SER A 321 -9.73 11.81 5.76
N ALA A 322 -8.72 11.23 5.14
CA ALA A 322 -7.30 11.34 5.48
C ALA A 322 -6.47 11.06 4.22
N ALA A 323 -5.18 10.75 4.34
CA ALA A 323 -4.30 10.44 3.22
C ALA A 323 -3.25 9.38 3.57
N MET A 324 -2.60 8.80 2.56
CA MET A 324 -1.34 8.08 2.72
C MET A 324 -0.28 9.06 3.23
N ASN A 325 0.31 8.79 4.40
CA ASN A 325 1.12 9.77 5.14
C ASN A 325 2.60 9.75 4.75
N TYR A 326 2.90 10.01 3.47
CA TYR A 326 4.28 10.17 3.03
C TYR A 326 4.93 11.40 3.65
N TYR A 327 4.24 12.55 3.60
CA TYR A 327 4.79 13.84 3.99
C TYR A 327 5.08 13.96 5.50
N ALA A 328 4.09 13.64 6.35
CA ALA A 328 4.22 13.89 7.78
C ALA A 328 4.75 12.66 8.57
N PHE A 329 4.91 11.51 7.92
CA PHE A 329 5.43 10.29 8.56
C PHE A 329 6.58 9.65 7.78
N ALA A 330 6.35 9.15 6.54
CA ALA A 330 7.36 8.36 5.83
C ALA A 330 8.67 9.13 5.60
N MET A 331 8.59 10.38 5.14
CA MET A 331 9.76 11.23 4.90
C MET A 331 10.57 11.52 6.16
N PRO A 332 9.98 11.99 7.28
CA PRO A 332 10.71 12.17 8.52
C PRO A 332 11.34 10.87 9.05
N VAL A 333 10.60 9.77 9.02
CA VAL A 333 11.07 8.45 9.47
C VAL A 333 12.27 8.02 8.63
N LYS A 334 12.22 8.19 7.31
CA LYS A 334 13.33 7.84 6.45
C LYS A 334 14.55 8.69 6.76
N ALA A 335 14.39 9.99 6.92
CA ALA A 335 15.50 10.90 7.21
C ALA A 335 16.19 10.60 8.54
N PHE A 336 15.46 10.30 9.61
CA PHE A 336 16.02 10.04 10.93
C PHE A 336 16.29 8.56 11.20
N LEU A 337 15.24 7.70 11.12
CA LEU A 337 15.35 6.32 11.59
C LEU A 337 16.03 5.42 10.56
N ILE A 338 15.87 5.65 9.26
CA ILE A 338 16.52 4.85 8.21
C ILE A 338 17.92 5.44 7.93
N ASP A 339 17.98 6.62 7.34
CA ASP A 339 19.22 7.21 6.83
C ASP A 339 20.09 7.85 7.92
N ASN A 340 19.51 8.19 9.06
CA ASN A 340 20.20 8.90 10.16
C ASN A 340 20.86 10.21 9.67
N SER A 341 20.20 10.90 8.73
CA SER A 341 20.69 12.12 8.06
C SER A 341 20.33 13.40 8.79
N ILE A 342 19.35 13.34 9.69
CA ILE A 342 18.94 14.45 10.57
C ILE A 342 19.07 14.05 12.04
N LYS A 343 19.10 15.03 12.92
CA LYS A 343 19.24 14.83 14.37
C LYS A 343 17.89 14.64 15.06
N PRO A 344 17.84 14.02 16.26
CA PRO A 344 16.61 13.87 17.04
C PRO A 344 15.82 15.15 17.25
N SER A 345 16.46 16.28 17.53
CA SER A 345 15.81 17.57 17.70
C SER A 345 15.11 18.04 16.42
N ALA A 346 15.79 17.92 15.27
CA ALA A 346 15.23 18.26 13.96
C ALA A 346 14.08 17.32 13.59
N PHE A 347 14.20 16.02 13.88
CA PHE A 347 13.12 15.06 13.65
C PHE A 347 11.87 15.38 14.47
N GLY A 348 12.03 15.64 15.78
CA GLY A 348 10.90 16.00 16.65
C GLY A 348 10.22 17.31 16.22
N ALA A 349 10.98 18.33 15.82
CA ALA A 349 10.45 19.58 15.30
C ALA A 349 9.66 19.36 13.99
N LEU A 350 10.21 18.58 13.08
CA LEU A 350 9.59 18.27 11.78
C LEU A 350 8.25 17.49 11.95
N LEU A 351 8.22 16.53 12.88
CA LEU A 351 7.00 15.78 13.19
C LEU A 351 5.88 16.71 13.69
N ASN A 352 6.19 17.63 14.61
CA ASN A 352 5.21 18.59 15.12
C ASN A 352 4.74 19.55 14.03
N GLU A 353 5.67 20.19 13.30
CA GLU A 353 5.36 21.12 12.22
C GLU A 353 4.41 20.50 11.18
N ARG A 354 4.67 19.28 10.76
CA ARG A 354 3.87 18.64 9.70
C ARG A 354 2.54 18.12 10.20
N ARG A 355 2.51 17.54 11.39
CA ARG A 355 1.29 17.05 12.02
C ARG A 355 0.29 18.18 12.29
N ASP A 356 0.76 19.33 12.79
CA ASP A 356 -0.08 20.45 13.20
C ASP A 356 -0.84 21.12 12.02
N GLN A 357 -0.57 20.69 10.79
CA GLN A 357 -1.31 21.12 9.60
C GLN A 357 -2.66 20.41 9.43
N PHE A 358 -2.87 19.30 10.14
CA PHE A 358 -4.07 18.48 10.10
C PHE A 358 -4.86 18.62 11.40
N SER A 359 -6.19 18.46 11.34
CA SER A 359 -7.01 18.35 12.54
C SER A 359 -6.74 17.04 13.28
N ASP A 360 -7.03 16.97 14.56
CA ASP A 360 -6.80 15.79 15.40
C ASP A 360 -7.41 14.50 14.82
N ASP A 361 -8.66 14.59 14.33
CA ASP A 361 -9.33 13.44 13.70
C ASP A 361 -8.59 12.95 12.45
N VAL A 362 -8.16 13.89 11.60
CA VAL A 362 -7.38 13.55 10.40
C VAL A 362 -6.02 12.97 10.78
N GLN A 363 -5.32 13.57 11.76
CA GLN A 363 -4.03 13.06 12.25
C GLN A 363 -4.12 11.58 12.64
N LEU A 364 -5.18 11.20 13.37
CA LEU A 364 -5.39 9.83 13.85
C LEU A 364 -5.71 8.83 12.72
N ALA A 365 -6.19 9.30 11.58
CA ALA A 365 -6.57 8.47 10.45
C ALA A 365 -5.55 8.49 9.28
N LEU A 366 -4.52 9.34 9.33
CA LEU A 366 -3.43 9.32 8.35
C LEU A 366 -2.76 7.95 8.34
N TRP A 367 -2.61 7.35 7.17
CA TRP A 367 -1.94 6.05 7.03
C TRP A 367 -0.42 6.19 7.17
N ASN A 368 0.09 5.88 8.33
CA ASN A 368 1.52 5.87 8.61
C ASN A 368 2.17 4.64 7.98
N LEU A 369 2.66 4.77 6.76
CA LEU A 369 3.34 3.71 6.01
C LEU A 369 4.84 3.99 5.96
N THR A 370 5.63 2.92 5.85
CA THR A 370 7.08 2.98 5.60
C THR A 370 7.43 2.50 4.21
N ASP A 371 6.62 1.60 3.68
CA ASP A 371 6.78 0.96 2.38
C ASP A 371 5.39 0.64 1.77
N SER A 372 5.37 0.39 0.48
CA SER A 372 4.18 0.03 -0.27
C SER A 372 4.56 -0.83 -1.48
N HIS A 373 3.60 -1.05 -2.40
CA HIS A 373 3.85 -1.73 -3.67
C HIS A 373 4.59 -0.89 -4.70
N ASP A 374 4.81 0.40 -4.43
CA ASP A 374 5.47 1.40 -5.29
C ASP A 374 6.82 1.86 -4.74
N THR A 375 7.28 1.26 -3.66
CA THR A 375 8.54 1.65 -3.01
C THR A 375 9.38 0.43 -2.70
N ASP A 376 10.65 0.66 -2.41
CA ASP A 376 11.47 -0.35 -1.72
C ASP A 376 10.76 -0.85 -0.47
N ARG A 377 10.94 -2.12 -0.14
CA ARG A 377 10.54 -2.62 1.18
C ARG A 377 11.36 -1.99 2.30
N LEU A 378 10.76 -1.79 3.47
CA LEU A 378 11.40 -1.17 4.63
C LEU A 378 12.80 -1.75 4.90
N SER A 379 12.93 -3.08 4.91
CA SER A 379 14.21 -3.75 5.12
C SER A 379 15.25 -3.37 4.06
N GLN A 380 14.81 -3.18 2.82
CA GLN A 380 15.68 -2.85 1.71
C GLN A 380 16.15 -1.39 1.75
N MET A 381 15.28 -0.46 2.16
CA MET A 381 15.67 0.93 2.43
C MET A 381 16.72 1.00 3.54
N ILE A 382 16.58 0.17 4.58
CA ILE A 382 17.55 0.12 5.69
C ILE A 382 18.91 -0.43 5.22
N ILE A 383 18.92 -1.43 4.35
CA ILE A 383 20.16 -2.00 3.76
C ILE A 383 20.91 -0.95 2.95
N ASN A 384 20.18 -0.20 2.13
CA ASN A 384 20.72 0.81 1.23
C ASN A 384 20.69 2.23 1.83
N ARG A 385 20.55 2.33 3.17
CA ARG A 385 20.53 3.62 3.87
C ARG A 385 21.69 4.52 3.50
N ASN A 386 21.44 5.80 3.37
CA ASN A 386 22.44 6.78 2.97
C ASN A 386 22.67 7.86 4.03
N PRO A 387 23.52 7.64 5.02
CA PRO A 387 23.79 8.61 6.08
C PRO A 387 24.46 9.90 5.58
N ALA A 388 25.08 9.89 4.39
CA ALA A 388 25.68 11.06 3.78
C ALA A 388 24.67 12.02 3.11
N GLY A 389 23.37 11.64 3.11
CA GLY A 389 22.30 12.57 2.83
C GLY A 389 21.94 12.76 1.36
N GLN A 390 21.63 11.68 0.62
CA GLN A 390 20.77 11.83 -0.56
C GLN A 390 19.38 12.37 -0.17
N TYR A 391 18.90 12.05 1.03
CA TYR A 391 17.71 12.65 1.65
C TYR A 391 17.98 14.00 2.32
N LYS A 392 18.75 14.85 1.66
CA LYS A 392 18.79 16.27 2.02
C LYS A 392 17.43 16.95 1.80
N ASN A 393 16.58 16.33 1.01
CA ASN A 393 15.26 16.84 0.69
C ASN A 393 14.18 16.04 1.44
N VAL A 394 13.92 16.44 2.69
CA VAL A 394 12.79 15.91 3.49
C VAL A 394 11.42 16.30 2.91
N GLU A 395 11.37 16.95 1.76
CA GLU A 395 10.14 17.36 1.07
C GLU A 395 9.74 16.40 -0.06
N LYS A 396 10.61 15.40 -0.37
CA LYS A 396 10.36 14.43 -1.42
C LYS A 396 10.63 13.02 -0.89
N PHE A 397 9.69 12.12 -1.08
CA PHE A 397 9.93 10.70 -0.88
C PHE A 397 10.52 10.13 -2.18
N ASP A 398 11.76 9.72 -2.09
CA ASP A 398 12.62 9.48 -3.25
C ASP A 398 12.66 7.98 -3.58
N TYR A 399 11.58 7.45 -4.13
CA TYR A 399 11.48 6.04 -4.48
C TYR A 399 11.85 5.75 -5.96
N ASP A 400 11.63 6.72 -6.86
CA ASP A 400 11.89 6.60 -8.30
C ASP A 400 13.26 7.16 -8.75
N GLU A 401 14.11 7.57 -7.81
CA GLU A 401 15.39 8.13 -8.20
C GLU A 401 16.34 7.04 -8.74
N PRO A 402 17.13 7.35 -9.77
CA PRO A 402 18.00 6.37 -10.42
C PRO A 402 19.05 5.69 -9.52
N GLY A 403 19.14 6.02 -8.27
CA GLY A 403 20.03 5.36 -7.31
C GLY A 403 19.39 4.27 -6.47
N ASN A 404 18.06 4.21 -6.43
CA ASN A 404 17.28 3.42 -5.47
C ASN A 404 16.79 2.08 -5.99
N SER A 405 17.25 1.65 -7.16
CA SER A 405 16.90 0.36 -7.74
C SER A 405 18.13 -0.34 -8.31
N ALA A 406 18.18 -1.65 -8.17
CA ALA A 406 19.21 -2.47 -8.85
C ALA A 406 19.13 -2.37 -10.36
N ARG A 407 17.98 -1.94 -10.91
CA ARG A 407 17.75 -1.69 -12.34
C ARG A 407 18.68 -0.58 -12.88
N SER A 408 18.89 0.46 -12.12
CA SER A 408 19.66 1.66 -12.53
C SER A 408 20.98 1.84 -11.77
N ASN A 409 21.15 1.14 -10.63
CA ASN A 409 22.34 1.20 -9.78
C ASN A 409 22.86 -0.21 -9.48
N SER A 410 23.90 -0.64 -10.19
CA SER A 410 24.53 -1.96 -9.97
C SER A 410 25.14 -2.15 -8.57
N GLY A 411 25.29 -1.09 -7.79
CA GLY A 411 25.76 -1.14 -6.40
C GLY A 411 24.62 -1.30 -5.39
N TYR A 412 23.35 -1.15 -5.83
CA TYR A 412 22.20 -1.35 -4.97
C TYR A 412 22.11 -2.80 -4.51
N GLN A 413 21.98 -3.02 -3.20
CA GLN A 413 22.01 -4.34 -2.60
C GLN A 413 20.58 -4.86 -2.42
N VAL A 414 20.24 -5.97 -3.10
CA VAL A 414 18.99 -6.70 -2.89
C VAL A 414 19.33 -8.01 -2.21
N ARG A 415 19.18 -8.09 -0.90
CA ARG A 415 19.53 -9.23 -0.06
C ARG A 415 18.71 -9.27 1.23
N ALA A 416 18.80 -10.38 1.95
CA ALA A 416 18.25 -10.45 3.31
C ALA A 416 18.96 -9.46 4.24
N PRO A 417 18.22 -8.81 5.17
CA PRO A 417 18.78 -7.91 6.17
C PRO A 417 19.59 -8.67 7.24
N ALA A 418 20.71 -8.09 7.64
CA ALA A 418 21.48 -8.55 8.79
C ALA A 418 20.82 -8.13 10.12
N GLU A 419 21.30 -8.65 11.25
CA GLU A 419 20.71 -8.37 12.58
C GLU A 419 20.71 -6.87 12.95
N GLU A 420 21.75 -6.12 12.59
CA GLU A 420 21.74 -4.66 12.79
C GLU A 420 20.60 -3.99 12.04
N GLU A 421 20.35 -4.41 10.80
CA GLU A 421 19.28 -3.88 9.95
C GLU A 421 17.90 -4.30 10.48
N ARG A 422 17.78 -5.52 11.00
CA ARG A 422 16.58 -5.98 11.72
C ARG A 422 16.34 -5.20 13.01
N ALA A 423 17.39 -4.82 13.76
CA ALA A 423 17.25 -3.99 14.95
C ALA A 423 16.69 -2.60 14.58
N ILE A 424 17.16 -1.99 13.48
CA ILE A 424 16.62 -0.73 12.97
C ILE A 424 15.17 -0.91 12.53
N GLN A 425 14.82 -1.99 11.84
CA GLN A 425 13.45 -2.30 11.44
C GLN A 425 12.52 -2.37 12.67
N ARG A 426 12.93 -3.09 13.72
CA ARG A 426 12.17 -3.17 14.99
C ARG A 426 11.97 -1.80 15.64
N LEU A 427 13.00 -0.94 15.61
CA LEU A 427 12.93 0.42 16.14
C LEU A 427 11.92 1.28 15.37
N ILE A 428 11.90 1.19 14.03
CA ILE A 428 10.97 1.89 13.16
C ILE A 428 9.55 1.38 13.38
N THR A 429 9.36 0.08 13.47
CA THR A 429 8.05 -0.54 13.74
C THR A 429 7.47 -0.08 15.08
N LEU A 430 8.31 -0.01 16.13
CA LEU A 430 7.88 0.54 17.41
C LEU A 430 7.44 2.01 17.28
N PHE A 431 8.22 2.84 16.56
CA PHE A 431 7.84 4.23 16.32
C PHE A 431 6.52 4.32 15.55
N GLN A 432 6.33 3.54 14.49
CA GLN A 432 5.11 3.50 13.67
C GLN A 432 3.87 3.17 14.51
N LEU A 433 3.97 2.22 15.44
CA LEU A 433 2.88 1.78 16.31
C LEU A 433 2.64 2.67 17.53
N THR A 434 3.57 3.56 17.85
CA THR A 434 3.45 4.45 19.01
C THR A 434 3.35 5.93 18.64
N TYR A 435 3.54 6.31 17.38
CA TYR A 435 3.31 7.66 16.88
C TYR A 435 1.82 7.94 16.63
N VAL A 436 1.46 9.19 16.37
CA VAL A 436 0.08 9.62 16.04
C VAL A 436 -0.26 9.19 14.62
N GLY A 437 -1.39 8.52 14.44
CA GLY A 437 -1.89 8.08 13.13
C GLY A 437 -2.25 6.59 13.11
N ALA A 438 -2.68 6.12 11.96
CA ALA A 438 -3.05 4.74 11.72
C ALA A 438 -1.88 3.97 11.08
N PRO A 439 -1.23 3.03 11.80
CA PRO A 439 -0.12 2.27 11.25
C PRO A 439 -0.58 1.40 10.08
N MET A 440 0.16 1.43 8.97
CA MET A 440 -0.11 0.64 7.77
C MET A 440 1.10 -0.21 7.41
N PHE A 441 0.88 -1.51 7.27
CA PHE A 441 1.89 -2.48 6.91
C PHE A 441 1.65 -3.02 5.49
N TYR A 442 2.69 -3.08 4.69
CA TYR A 442 2.65 -3.76 3.40
C TYR A 442 2.85 -5.26 3.61
N TYR A 443 2.07 -6.11 2.91
CA TYR A 443 2.09 -7.56 3.11
C TYR A 443 3.50 -8.13 3.15
N GLY A 444 3.75 -9.03 4.09
CA GLY A 444 5.00 -9.76 4.21
C GLY A 444 6.13 -9.02 4.91
N VAL A 445 5.98 -7.73 5.29
CA VAL A 445 6.97 -7.05 6.12
C VAL A 445 7.15 -7.77 7.46
N GLU A 446 6.06 -8.29 8.02
CA GLU A 446 6.02 -9.08 9.24
C GLU A 446 6.55 -10.52 9.06
N ALA A 447 6.59 -11.00 7.82
CA ALA A 447 7.15 -12.30 7.45
C ALA A 447 8.64 -12.23 7.10
N GLY A 448 9.21 -11.02 7.14
CA GLY A 448 10.63 -10.79 6.87
C GLY A 448 10.99 -10.62 5.40
N ILE A 449 10.03 -10.42 4.48
CA ILE A 449 10.30 -10.20 3.05
C ILE A 449 11.18 -8.98 2.85
N TRP A 450 12.07 -9.07 1.87
CA TRP A 450 12.89 -7.97 1.35
C TRP A 450 12.71 -7.83 -0.16
N GLY A 451 13.03 -6.68 -0.72
CA GLY A 451 12.97 -6.39 -2.13
C GLY A 451 13.23 -4.90 -2.37
N GLY A 452 13.88 -4.60 -3.49
CA GLY A 452 14.07 -3.23 -3.96
C GLY A 452 12.76 -2.63 -4.46
N ASP A 453 12.89 -1.56 -5.22
CA ASP A 453 11.80 -0.91 -5.91
C ASP A 453 11.01 -1.86 -6.84
N ASP A 454 9.83 -1.45 -7.31
CA ASP A 454 9.03 -2.22 -8.28
C ASP A 454 9.88 -2.73 -9.46
N PRO A 455 9.85 -4.02 -9.77
CA PRO A 455 8.96 -5.09 -9.28
C PRO A 455 9.46 -5.90 -8.08
N ASP A 456 10.65 -5.62 -7.55
CA ASP A 456 11.30 -6.45 -6.54
C ASP A 456 10.57 -6.45 -5.19
N CYS A 457 9.86 -5.34 -4.87
CA CYS A 457 9.03 -5.25 -3.67
C CYS A 457 7.79 -6.16 -3.73
N ARG A 458 7.44 -6.71 -4.90
CA ARG A 458 6.21 -7.50 -5.15
C ARG A 458 6.47 -9.00 -5.20
N LYS A 459 7.37 -9.52 -4.36
CA LYS A 459 7.61 -10.95 -4.20
C LYS A 459 6.39 -11.66 -3.63
N PRO A 460 6.15 -12.95 -3.99
CA PRO A 460 5.06 -13.73 -3.37
C PRO A 460 5.29 -13.93 -1.88
N MET A 461 4.20 -13.96 -1.10
CA MET A 461 4.22 -14.12 0.35
C MET A 461 4.80 -15.49 0.74
N PRO A 462 5.85 -15.57 1.60
CA PRO A 462 6.44 -16.83 2.04
C PRO A 462 5.65 -17.41 3.22
N TRP A 463 4.49 -17.99 2.96
CA TRP A 463 3.65 -18.55 4.01
C TRP A 463 4.35 -19.67 4.80
N PRO A 464 4.04 -19.86 6.11
CA PRO A 464 4.68 -20.89 6.94
C PRO A 464 4.48 -22.33 6.45
N ASP A 465 3.45 -22.58 5.64
CA ASP A 465 3.14 -23.87 5.03
C ASP A 465 3.85 -24.11 3.68
N LEU A 466 4.69 -23.16 3.26
CA LEU A 466 5.48 -23.24 2.03
C LEU A 466 6.98 -23.34 2.35
N GLN A 467 7.72 -23.99 1.46
CA GLN A 467 9.18 -24.04 1.50
C GLN A 467 9.71 -23.28 0.29
N MET A 468 10.21 -22.08 0.54
CA MET A 468 10.80 -21.23 -0.51
C MET A 468 12.20 -21.72 -0.87
N GLU A 469 12.57 -21.62 -2.14
CA GLU A 469 13.96 -21.85 -2.59
C GLU A 469 14.87 -20.71 -2.13
N MET A 470 16.12 -21.05 -1.82
CA MET A 470 17.15 -20.06 -1.49
C MET A 470 17.38 -19.11 -2.67
N GLU A 471 17.37 -17.80 -2.43
CA GLU A 471 17.72 -16.81 -3.45
C GLU A 471 19.25 -16.78 -3.66
N LYS A 472 19.72 -17.41 -4.69
CA LYS A 472 21.17 -17.53 -5.05
C LYS A 472 21.59 -16.62 -6.20
N THR A 473 20.63 -15.90 -6.75
CA THR A 473 20.83 -14.96 -7.86
C THR A 473 20.39 -13.57 -7.44
N ASP A 474 21.09 -12.52 -7.84
CA ASP A 474 20.63 -11.16 -7.68
C ASP A 474 19.87 -10.65 -8.91
N PRO A 475 19.19 -9.47 -8.84
CA PRO A 475 18.39 -8.96 -9.95
C PRO A 475 19.15 -8.73 -11.27
N ILE A 476 20.48 -8.54 -11.21
CA ILE A 476 21.32 -8.37 -12.41
C ILE A 476 22.05 -9.65 -12.83
N GLY A 477 21.63 -10.81 -12.29
CA GLY A 477 22.10 -12.12 -12.69
C GLY A 477 23.42 -12.57 -12.07
N ARG A 478 23.92 -11.88 -11.03
CA ARG A 478 25.14 -12.31 -10.31
C ARG A 478 24.81 -13.42 -9.32
N ALA A 479 25.64 -14.43 -9.27
CA ALA A 479 25.56 -15.48 -8.24
C ALA A 479 25.97 -14.93 -6.87
N ARG A 480 25.30 -15.37 -5.79
CA ARG A 480 25.59 -15.06 -4.40
C ARG A 480 25.48 -16.30 -3.51
N GLU A 481 25.92 -16.23 -2.25
CA GLU A 481 25.87 -17.37 -1.32
C GLU A 481 24.44 -17.91 -1.13
N GLY A 482 23.47 -17.04 -1.20
CA GLY A 482 22.07 -17.34 -1.09
C GLY A 482 21.48 -16.81 0.22
N ASP A 483 20.31 -16.20 0.12
CA ASP A 483 19.50 -15.75 1.24
C ASP A 483 18.29 -16.69 1.40
N ASP A 484 17.88 -16.89 2.65
CA ASP A 484 16.71 -17.70 2.98
C ASP A 484 15.45 -16.84 2.98
N PRO A 485 14.56 -16.96 1.97
CA PRO A 485 13.35 -16.15 1.88
C PRO A 485 12.14 -16.78 2.59
N ASN A 486 12.33 -17.81 3.39
CA ASN A 486 11.27 -18.45 4.13
C ASN A 486 10.67 -17.53 5.20
N PHE A 487 9.46 -17.85 5.65
CA PHE A 487 8.73 -17.11 6.67
C PHE A 487 9.55 -16.98 7.96
N ASP A 488 9.83 -15.73 8.38
CA ASP A 488 10.62 -15.44 9.58
C ASP A 488 9.70 -15.36 10.81
N GLN A 489 9.71 -16.44 11.60
CA GLN A 489 8.90 -16.56 12.81
C GLN A 489 9.27 -15.56 13.90
N GLU A 490 10.54 -15.14 13.97
CA GLU A 490 11.00 -14.18 14.97
C GLU A 490 10.49 -12.77 14.63
N VAL A 491 10.63 -12.37 13.38
CA VAL A 491 10.10 -11.08 12.87
C VAL A 491 8.58 -11.07 13.06
N HIS A 492 7.87 -12.10 12.65
CA HIS A 492 6.42 -12.20 12.84
C HIS A 492 6.01 -12.08 14.30
N GLY A 493 6.70 -12.83 15.19
CA GLY A 493 6.45 -12.76 16.64
C GLY A 493 6.66 -11.35 17.20
N PHE A 494 7.65 -10.62 16.71
CA PHE A 494 7.88 -9.23 17.09
C PHE A 494 6.72 -8.32 16.64
N TYR A 495 6.33 -8.36 15.36
CA TYR A 495 5.22 -7.55 14.84
C TYR A 495 3.93 -7.81 15.61
N ARG A 496 3.59 -9.07 15.88
CA ARG A 496 2.40 -9.43 16.65
C ARG A 496 2.40 -8.82 18.05
N ARG A 497 3.52 -8.89 18.77
CA ARG A 497 3.64 -8.26 20.11
C ARG A 497 3.57 -6.73 20.04
N ALA A 498 4.18 -6.13 19.05
CA ALA A 498 4.19 -4.68 18.88
C ALA A 498 2.80 -4.14 18.49
N ILE A 499 2.07 -4.85 17.64
CA ILE A 499 0.68 -4.52 17.29
C ILE A 499 -0.24 -4.68 18.52
N ALA A 500 -0.06 -5.74 19.32
CA ALA A 500 -0.79 -5.91 20.57
C ALA A 500 -0.53 -4.74 21.54
N LEU A 501 0.72 -4.27 21.66
CA LEU A 501 1.03 -3.08 22.46
C LEU A 501 0.22 -1.84 22.00
N HIS A 502 0.10 -1.60 20.70
CA HIS A 502 -0.72 -0.51 20.15
C HIS A 502 -2.20 -0.71 20.50
N ALA A 503 -2.70 -1.93 20.35
CA ALA A 503 -4.10 -2.26 20.61
C ALA A 503 -4.48 -2.11 22.08
N ASP A 504 -3.59 -2.49 23.00
CA ASP A 504 -3.84 -2.58 24.45
C ASP A 504 -3.75 -1.23 25.17
N HIS A 505 -3.15 -0.20 24.56
CA HIS A 505 -2.92 1.08 25.21
C HIS A 505 -3.64 2.24 24.51
N ALA A 506 -4.61 2.84 25.18
CA ALA A 506 -5.38 4.00 24.70
C ALA A 506 -4.48 5.20 24.35
N ALA A 507 -3.36 5.36 25.06
CA ALA A 507 -2.37 6.40 24.79
C ALA A 507 -1.93 6.51 23.32
N PHE A 508 -1.87 5.38 22.60
CA PHE A 508 -1.43 5.38 21.19
C PHE A 508 -2.55 5.69 20.20
N LYS A 509 -3.79 5.81 20.68
CA LYS A 509 -5.00 6.09 19.88
C LYS A 509 -5.52 7.53 20.10
N THR A 510 -4.71 8.40 20.67
CA THR A 510 -5.04 9.79 20.99
C THR A 510 -4.08 10.75 20.27
N PRO A 511 -4.44 12.03 20.06
CA PRO A 511 -3.57 12.97 19.36
C PRO A 511 -2.41 13.51 20.21
N GLU A 512 -2.43 13.29 21.54
CA GLU A 512 -1.41 13.80 22.45
C GLU A 512 -0.03 13.20 22.12
N PHE A 513 0.91 14.07 21.82
CA PHE A 513 2.31 13.74 21.54
C PHE A 513 3.20 14.90 21.98
N SER A 514 4.22 14.61 22.78
CA SER A 514 5.19 15.61 23.21
C SER A 514 6.61 15.04 23.21
N VAL A 515 7.54 15.75 22.60
CA VAL A 515 8.96 15.41 22.68
C VAL A 515 9.48 15.85 24.06
N LEU A 516 9.96 14.90 24.86
CA LEU A 516 10.47 15.12 26.20
C LEU A 516 11.99 15.32 26.22
N VAL A 517 12.71 14.52 25.43
CA VAL A 517 14.18 14.58 25.31
C VAL A 517 14.59 14.37 23.84
N ALA A 518 15.44 15.23 23.34
CA ALA A 518 16.07 15.09 22.03
C ALA A 518 17.58 15.35 22.17
N GLU A 519 18.34 14.27 22.40
CA GLU A 519 19.79 14.33 22.63
C GLU A 519 20.56 14.09 21.32
N ASP A 520 20.90 15.14 20.63
CA ASP A 520 21.51 15.11 19.30
C ASP A 520 22.87 14.38 19.27
N GLU A 521 23.69 14.57 20.28
CA GLU A 521 25.00 13.92 20.39
C GLU A 521 24.91 12.43 20.74
N LYS A 522 23.83 12.04 21.41
CA LYS A 522 23.56 10.66 21.79
C LYS A 522 22.70 9.92 20.76
N ASN A 523 22.07 10.66 19.84
CA ASN A 523 21.12 10.15 18.87
C ASN A 523 19.93 9.43 19.55
N VAL A 524 19.39 10.05 20.61
CA VAL A 524 18.28 9.53 21.42
C VAL A 524 17.11 10.50 21.37
N LEU A 525 15.90 9.95 21.12
CA LEU A 525 14.64 10.66 21.20
C LEU A 525 13.77 10.03 22.28
N VAL A 526 13.18 10.86 23.15
CA VAL A 526 12.16 10.42 24.11
C VAL A 526 10.92 11.29 23.91
N TYR A 527 9.77 10.66 23.85
CA TYR A 527 8.48 11.35 23.71
C TYR A 527 7.40 10.69 24.57
N SER A 528 6.35 11.45 24.87
CA SER A 528 5.16 10.94 25.55
C SER A 528 3.98 10.84 24.60
N ARG A 529 3.09 9.91 24.93
CA ARG A 529 1.79 9.68 24.30
C ARG A 529 0.70 9.58 25.36
N GLY A 530 -0.49 10.10 25.03
CA GLY A 530 -1.61 10.16 25.99
C GLY A 530 -1.38 11.13 27.14
N ALA A 531 -2.24 11.07 28.16
CA ALA A 531 -2.21 11.94 29.31
C ALA A 531 -2.71 11.22 30.57
N GLY A 532 -2.41 11.76 31.76
CA GLY A 532 -2.86 11.23 33.04
C GLY A 532 -2.42 9.78 33.29
N ASP A 533 -3.33 8.90 33.68
CA ASP A 533 -3.05 7.50 33.99
C ASP A 533 -2.68 6.68 32.72
N ASP A 534 -3.10 7.16 31.55
CA ASP A 534 -2.79 6.54 30.26
C ASP A 534 -1.50 7.05 29.62
N LEU A 535 -0.74 7.93 30.30
CA LEU A 535 0.54 8.40 29.78
C LEU A 535 1.50 7.23 29.53
N ARG A 536 2.10 7.22 28.36
CA ARG A 536 3.19 6.31 27.98
C ARG A 536 4.39 7.13 27.52
N VAL A 537 5.56 6.71 27.93
CA VAL A 537 6.83 7.31 27.49
C VAL A 537 7.53 6.32 26.57
N VAL A 538 7.92 6.79 25.40
CA VAL A 538 8.66 6.00 24.43
C VAL A 538 10.06 6.59 24.27
N ALA A 539 11.10 5.75 24.36
CA ALA A 539 12.47 6.17 24.20
C ALA A 539 13.15 5.36 23.09
N LEU A 540 13.80 6.03 22.16
CA LEU A 540 14.45 5.46 20.99
C LEU A 540 15.94 5.81 20.99
N ASN A 541 16.81 4.81 21.05
CA ASN A 541 18.25 4.96 20.83
C ASN A 541 18.58 4.55 19.38
N ARG A 542 18.79 5.53 18.51
CA ARG A 542 19.17 5.30 17.10
C ARG A 542 20.68 5.17 16.91
N SER A 543 21.46 5.27 17.98
CA SER A 543 22.92 5.10 17.90
C SER A 543 23.35 3.63 17.98
N ASN A 544 24.56 3.34 17.56
CA ASN A 544 25.21 2.04 17.68
C ASN A 544 25.95 1.86 19.03
N ARG A 545 25.62 2.66 20.05
CA ARG A 545 26.20 2.62 21.37
C ARG A 545 25.12 2.62 22.43
N GLU A 546 25.46 2.10 23.62
CA GLU A 546 24.63 2.29 24.80
C GLU A 546 24.54 3.76 25.14
N GLN A 547 23.35 4.23 25.48
CA GLN A 547 23.08 5.62 25.85
C GLN A 547 22.30 5.70 27.14
N THR A 548 22.62 6.70 27.96
CA THR A 548 21.86 7.01 29.17
C THR A 548 21.28 8.40 29.08
N VAL A 549 19.98 8.53 29.36
CA VAL A 549 19.25 9.80 29.35
C VAL A 549 18.42 9.96 30.62
N PRO A 550 18.24 11.20 31.10
CA PRO A 550 17.33 11.46 32.21
C PRO A 550 15.87 11.35 31.75
N LEU A 551 15.00 10.86 32.64
CA LEU A 551 13.55 10.86 32.44
C LEU A 551 12.92 11.81 33.47
N THR A 552 12.08 12.72 32.98
CA THR A 552 11.31 13.67 33.80
C THR A 552 9.87 13.20 34.04
N GLU A 553 9.39 12.25 33.25
CA GLU A 553 8.02 11.72 33.28
C GLU A 553 8.01 10.18 33.22
N GLY A 554 6.90 9.56 33.57
CA GLY A 554 6.68 8.11 33.56
C GLY A 554 6.90 7.45 34.93
N GLN A 555 6.24 6.33 35.17
CA GLN A 555 6.26 5.61 36.46
C GLN A 555 7.44 4.61 36.58
N GLY A 556 8.12 4.33 35.49
CA GLY A 556 9.36 3.57 35.53
C GLY A 556 9.25 2.07 35.39
N GLU A 557 8.16 1.58 34.82
CA GLU A 557 8.04 0.18 34.38
C GLU A 557 8.26 0.09 32.87
N ILE A 558 9.15 -0.79 32.42
CA ILE A 558 9.32 -1.08 30.99
C ILE A 558 8.24 -2.09 30.58
N LEU A 559 7.31 -1.64 29.73
CA LEU A 559 6.22 -2.45 29.20
C LEU A 559 6.62 -3.22 27.94
N PHE A 560 7.52 -2.64 27.14
CA PHE A 560 7.95 -3.21 25.86
C PHE A 560 9.38 -2.81 25.53
N SER A 561 10.12 -3.70 24.86
CA SER A 561 11.45 -3.44 24.32
C SER A 561 11.61 -4.08 22.93
N THR A 562 12.29 -3.37 22.03
CA THR A 562 12.64 -3.90 20.69
C THR A 562 13.84 -4.84 20.72
N GLY A 563 14.66 -4.79 21.79
CA GLY A 563 15.77 -5.70 22.07
C GLY A 563 15.36 -6.82 23.03
N SER A 564 16.36 -7.53 23.59
CA SER A 564 16.09 -8.50 24.66
C SER A 564 15.59 -7.78 25.92
N GLU A 565 14.64 -8.38 26.63
CA GLU A 565 14.04 -7.85 27.87
C GLU A 565 15.08 -7.48 28.95
N LYS A 566 16.27 -8.04 28.89
CA LYS A 566 17.37 -7.82 29.86
C LYS A 566 18.29 -6.62 29.52
N GLY A 567 18.06 -5.93 28.39
CA GLY A 567 19.03 -4.95 27.88
C GLY A 567 18.81 -3.50 28.34
N ALA A 568 17.56 -3.06 28.46
CA ALA A 568 17.26 -1.69 28.91
C ALA A 568 17.12 -1.66 30.45
N VAL A 569 17.76 -0.68 31.09
CA VAL A 569 17.78 -0.58 32.56
C VAL A 569 17.31 0.81 32.97
N LEU A 570 16.31 0.85 33.83
CA LEU A 570 15.86 2.04 34.52
C LEU A 570 16.44 2.05 35.93
N ARG A 571 17.18 3.10 36.30
CA ARG A 571 17.74 3.28 37.64
C ARG A 571 17.22 4.58 38.27
N ALA A 572 16.91 4.52 39.56
CA ALA A 572 16.70 5.75 40.33
C ALA A 572 18.08 6.41 40.61
N ASP A 573 18.18 7.71 40.40
CA ASP A 573 19.32 8.50 40.80
C ASP A 573 19.10 9.07 42.22
N GLU A 574 20.19 9.40 42.97
CA GLU A 574 20.12 9.92 44.33
C GLU A 574 19.44 11.31 44.44
N GLY A 575 18.96 11.88 43.31
CA GLY A 575 18.30 13.18 43.21
C GLY A 575 17.09 13.20 42.33
N SER A 576 15.97 12.59 42.67
CA SER A 576 14.63 12.68 42.02
C SER A 576 14.53 12.50 40.48
N ALA A 577 15.60 12.51 39.72
CA ALA A 577 15.59 12.16 38.30
C ALA A 577 15.87 10.67 38.09
N ARG A 578 15.13 10.03 37.20
CA ARG A 578 15.40 8.64 36.79
C ARG A 578 16.31 8.62 35.58
N LEU A 579 17.25 7.68 35.55
CA LEU A 579 18.15 7.48 34.42
C LEU A 579 17.75 6.22 33.66
N LEU A 580 17.45 6.38 32.38
CA LEU A 580 17.18 5.29 31.45
C LEU A 580 18.43 4.99 30.64
N THR A 581 18.94 3.77 30.75
CA THR A 581 20.01 3.26 29.91
C THR A 581 19.42 2.37 28.82
N LEU A 582 19.72 2.70 27.57
CA LEU A 582 19.23 2.04 26.36
C LEU A 582 20.40 1.39 25.63
N PRO A 583 20.35 0.09 25.34
CA PRO A 583 21.30 -0.56 24.44
C PRO A 583 21.32 0.07 23.03
N PRO A 584 22.33 -0.25 22.19
CA PRO A 584 22.36 0.19 20.80
C PRO A 584 21.07 -0.19 20.06
N LEU A 585 20.60 0.69 19.16
CA LEU A 585 19.48 0.44 18.25
C LEU A 585 18.25 -0.14 18.97
N THR A 586 17.96 0.34 20.17
CA THR A 586 16.88 -0.16 21.02
C THR A 586 15.86 0.91 21.30
N GLY A 587 14.59 0.54 21.22
CA GLY A 587 13.44 1.33 21.65
C GLY A 587 12.71 0.65 22.80
N VAL A 588 12.16 1.44 23.72
CA VAL A 588 11.34 0.96 24.84
C VAL A 588 10.10 1.79 25.01
N VAL A 589 9.08 1.15 25.57
CA VAL A 589 7.87 1.83 26.08
C VAL A 589 7.83 1.67 27.59
N LEU A 590 7.56 2.77 28.27
CA LEU A 590 7.48 2.86 29.72
C LEU A 590 6.08 3.32 30.14
N ARG A 591 5.64 2.82 31.31
CA ARG A 591 4.48 3.30 32.03
C ARG A 591 4.86 4.43 32.96
#